data_475bc021b5225a5af747312d2bd2a622
#
_entry.id   475bc021b5225a5af747312d2bd2a622
#
_cell.length_a   1.000
_cell.length_b   1.000
_cell.length_c   1.000
_cell.angle_alpha   90.00
_cell.angle_beta   90.00
_cell.angle_gamma   90.00
#
_symmetry.space_group_name_H-M   'P 1'
#
loop_
_entity.id
_entity.type
_entity.pdbx_description
1 polymer ?
#
loop_
_entity_poly.entity_id
_entity_poly.type
_entity_poly.pdbx_seq_one_letter_code
_entity_poly.pdbx_strand_id
1 'polypeptide(L)'
;MPIRVSIVEDLAEVREGLVDLVQSDEELSMVSSFKDAESAVQKLPELKADIVLMDINLPGMSGIDCIKLIKEKCPGTQFLMFTVYENDDKVLEALQAGATGYLLKRTKPEQILESIKELNQGGSPMSSNIARKLLNIFLNEKKATKKEALSDRENEVLQLLADGLLYKEIANRLYIGHGTVRQHLHNIYEKLHVNNRTEAVNRYFNRG
;
A
#
# COMPACT_ATOMS: atom_id res chain seq x y z
N MET A 1 31.74 -0.92 3.75
CA MET A 1 31.50 0.53 3.91
C MET A 1 30.34 0.66 4.89
N PRO A 2 30.33 1.65 5.79
CA PRO A 2 29.21 1.84 6.71
C PRO A 2 27.93 2.20 5.95
N ILE A 3 26.78 1.76 6.47
CA ILE A 3 25.45 2.04 5.93
C ILE A 3 25.14 3.52 6.13
N ARG A 4 24.80 4.22 5.08
CA ARG A 4 24.56 5.67 5.09
C ARG A 4 23.11 5.97 5.45
N VAL A 5 22.90 6.53 6.64
CA VAL A 5 21.56 6.76 7.21
C VAL A 5 21.23 8.25 7.23
N SER A 6 20.02 8.60 6.81
CA SER A 6 19.42 9.91 7.00
C SER A 6 18.13 9.79 7.82
N ILE A 7 17.74 10.89 8.49
CA ILE A 7 16.58 10.92 9.38
C ILE A 7 15.68 12.11 8.98
N VAL A 8 14.37 11.89 8.94
CA VAL A 8 13.37 12.95 8.74
C VAL A 8 12.34 12.84 9.87
N GLU A 9 12.41 13.79 10.80
CA GLU A 9 11.65 13.78 12.05
C GLU A 9 11.51 15.23 12.54
N ASP A 10 10.30 15.69 12.82
CA ASP A 10 10.04 17.06 13.23
C ASP A 10 10.38 17.32 14.71
N LEU A 11 10.13 16.34 15.58
CA LEU A 11 10.41 16.47 17.01
C LEU A 11 11.91 16.42 17.28
N ALA A 12 12.46 17.53 17.78
CA ALA A 12 13.90 17.69 17.99
C ALA A 12 14.49 16.61 18.90
N GLU A 13 13.83 16.30 20.02
CA GLU A 13 14.29 15.29 20.98
C GLU A 13 14.38 13.88 20.33
N VAL A 14 13.38 13.52 19.53
CA VAL A 14 13.36 12.21 18.83
C VAL A 14 14.43 12.18 17.75
N ARG A 15 14.54 13.25 16.97
CA ARG A 15 15.54 13.36 15.89
C ARG A 15 16.96 13.28 16.42
N GLU A 16 17.28 14.02 17.48
CA GLU A 16 18.59 14.02 18.12
C GLU A 16 18.91 12.66 18.74
N GLY A 17 17.95 12.04 19.44
CA GLY A 17 18.12 10.69 19.98
C GLY A 17 18.37 9.64 18.91
N LEU A 18 17.73 9.74 17.74
CA LEU A 18 18.01 8.85 16.59
C LEU A 18 19.39 9.12 15.98
N VAL A 19 19.81 10.38 15.91
CA VAL A 19 21.17 10.75 15.44
C VAL A 19 22.21 10.11 16.35
N ASP A 20 22.09 10.28 17.66
CA ASP A 20 23.03 9.72 18.64
C ASP A 20 23.04 8.19 18.56
N LEU A 21 21.87 7.57 18.40
CA LEU A 21 21.74 6.13 18.25
C LEU A 21 22.47 5.61 17.01
N VAL A 22 22.25 6.23 15.86
CA VAL A 22 22.95 5.85 14.61
C VAL A 22 24.45 6.05 14.73
N GLN A 23 24.90 7.13 15.37
CA GLN A 23 26.31 7.42 15.57
C GLN A 23 27.00 6.47 16.58
N SER A 24 26.24 5.81 17.44
CA SER A 24 26.78 4.84 18.41
C SER A 24 27.17 3.51 17.78
N ASP A 25 26.81 3.24 16.55
CA ASP A 25 27.08 1.97 15.85
C ASP A 25 28.11 2.19 14.71
N GLU A 26 29.24 1.49 14.80
CA GLU A 26 30.37 1.64 13.85
C GLU A 26 30.03 1.18 12.42
N GLU A 27 28.99 0.34 12.24
CA GLU A 27 28.54 -0.11 10.94
C GLU A 27 27.65 0.92 10.23
N LEU A 28 27.20 1.96 10.93
CA LEU A 28 26.31 3.00 10.42
C LEU A 28 27.06 4.33 10.26
N SER A 29 26.62 5.15 9.35
CA SER A 29 27.15 6.50 9.11
C SER A 29 26.02 7.50 8.97
N MET A 30 25.90 8.41 9.92
CA MET A 30 24.93 9.48 9.85
C MET A 30 25.28 10.46 8.72
N VAL A 31 24.37 10.63 7.75
CA VAL A 31 24.56 11.51 6.58
C VAL A 31 23.94 12.87 6.83
N SER A 32 22.66 12.90 7.19
CA SER A 32 21.96 14.14 7.55
C SER A 32 20.66 13.87 8.30
N SER A 33 20.17 14.90 8.99
CA SER A 33 18.84 14.89 9.60
C SER A 33 18.04 16.13 9.19
N PHE A 34 16.75 15.96 9.00
CA PHE A 34 15.81 16.98 8.54
C PHE A 34 14.62 17.07 9.52
N LYS A 35 14.11 18.27 9.70
CA LYS A 35 12.95 18.54 10.55
C LYS A 35 11.63 18.60 9.76
N ASP A 36 11.70 18.58 8.42
CA ASP A 36 10.57 18.69 7.51
C ASP A 36 10.84 17.93 6.22
N ALA A 37 9.78 17.54 5.53
CA ALA A 37 9.84 16.77 4.29
C ALA A 37 10.37 17.60 3.11
N GLU A 38 10.08 18.88 3.07
CA GLU A 38 10.47 19.78 1.98
C GLU A 38 11.99 19.90 1.87
N SER A 39 12.66 20.07 3.00
CA SER A 39 14.12 20.09 3.06
C SER A 39 14.74 18.73 2.66
N ALA A 40 14.08 17.64 3.07
CA ALA A 40 14.51 16.29 2.72
C ALA A 40 14.40 16.05 1.20
N VAL A 41 13.28 16.40 0.57
CA VAL A 41 13.08 16.27 -0.90
C VAL A 41 14.13 17.03 -1.70
N GLN A 42 14.56 18.18 -1.19
CA GLN A 42 15.55 18.99 -1.89
C GLN A 42 16.97 18.41 -1.78
N LYS A 43 17.36 17.90 -0.62
CA LYS A 43 18.75 17.57 -0.32
C LYS A 43 19.10 16.08 -0.39
N LEU A 44 18.19 15.18 -0.05
CA LEU A 44 18.45 13.73 -0.04
C LEU A 44 18.98 13.17 -1.36
N PRO A 45 18.53 13.63 -2.54
CA PRO A 45 19.04 13.10 -3.80
C PRO A 45 20.56 13.29 -3.99
N GLU A 46 21.12 14.37 -3.47
CA GLU A 46 22.56 14.66 -3.56
C GLU A 46 23.36 13.89 -2.51
N LEU A 47 22.74 13.57 -1.38
CA LEU A 47 23.39 12.96 -0.23
C LEU A 47 23.60 11.45 -0.36
N LYS A 48 22.91 10.78 -1.28
CA LYS A 48 23.02 9.33 -1.56
C LYS A 48 22.94 8.49 -0.28
N ALA A 49 21.92 8.73 0.54
CA ALA A 49 21.63 7.88 1.70
C ALA A 49 21.17 6.50 1.23
N ASP A 50 21.64 5.43 1.89
CA ASP A 50 21.19 4.07 1.64
C ASP A 50 19.82 3.86 2.27
N ILE A 51 19.67 4.36 3.51
CA ILE A 51 18.43 4.22 4.30
C ILE A 51 18.00 5.59 4.84
N VAL A 52 16.70 5.83 4.80
CA VAL A 52 16.07 7.00 5.41
C VAL A 52 15.06 6.54 6.46
N LEU A 53 15.27 6.92 7.73
CA LEU A 53 14.26 6.86 8.78
C LEU A 53 13.29 8.02 8.55
N MET A 54 11.99 7.73 8.39
CA MET A 54 10.99 8.69 7.99
C MET A 54 9.79 8.67 8.93
N ASP A 55 9.47 9.78 9.57
CA ASP A 55 8.16 9.92 10.22
C ASP A 55 7.06 10.24 9.20
N ILE A 56 5.85 9.79 9.47
CA ILE A 56 4.66 10.14 8.68
C ILE A 56 4.23 11.58 8.95
N ASN A 57 4.20 11.95 10.24
CA ASN A 57 3.58 13.19 10.68
C ASN A 57 4.59 14.35 10.72
N LEU A 58 4.90 14.85 9.56
CA LEU A 58 5.76 16.01 9.40
C LEU A 58 4.92 17.29 9.15
N PRO A 59 5.40 18.47 9.54
CA PRO A 59 4.74 19.73 9.22
C PRO A 59 4.77 19.98 7.71
N GLY A 60 3.66 20.44 7.14
CA GLY A 60 3.52 20.66 5.70
C GLY A 60 3.30 19.37 4.92
N MET A 61 4.31 18.90 4.20
CA MET A 61 4.25 17.66 3.44
C MET A 61 4.39 16.45 4.36
N SER A 62 3.54 15.43 4.17
CA SER A 62 3.65 14.17 4.91
C SER A 62 4.91 13.38 4.53
N GLY A 63 5.42 12.54 5.47
CA GLY A 63 6.52 11.62 5.15
C GLY A 63 6.19 10.63 4.05
N ILE A 64 4.93 10.24 3.90
CA ILE A 64 4.48 9.35 2.82
C ILE A 64 4.60 10.03 1.46
N ASP A 65 4.18 11.29 1.34
CA ASP A 65 4.32 12.05 0.09
C ASP A 65 5.77 12.37 -0.21
N CYS A 66 6.57 12.63 0.83
CA CYS A 66 8.02 12.79 0.73
C CYS A 66 8.67 11.55 0.09
N ILE A 67 8.30 10.34 0.54
CA ILE A 67 8.81 9.08 -0.03
C ILE A 67 8.50 8.98 -1.52
N LYS A 68 7.25 9.24 -1.94
CA LYS A 68 6.84 9.19 -3.36
C LYS A 68 7.77 10.05 -4.22
N LEU A 69 8.02 11.29 -3.79
CA LEU A 69 8.85 12.24 -4.54
C LEU A 69 10.34 11.86 -4.57
N ILE A 70 10.87 11.31 -3.47
CA ILE A 70 12.27 10.94 -3.39
C ILE A 70 12.53 9.63 -4.14
N LYS A 71 11.61 8.66 -4.06
CA LYS A 71 11.77 7.34 -4.69
C LYS A 71 11.92 7.42 -6.21
N GLU A 72 11.27 8.39 -6.85
CA GLU A 72 11.44 8.66 -8.28
C GLU A 72 12.86 9.10 -8.62
N LYS A 73 13.50 9.90 -7.75
CA LYS A 73 14.85 10.45 -7.96
C LYS A 73 15.95 9.52 -7.46
N CYS A 74 15.66 8.74 -6.42
CA CYS A 74 16.61 7.90 -5.71
C CYS A 74 16.05 6.47 -5.57
N PRO A 75 15.93 5.69 -6.65
CA PRO A 75 15.30 4.37 -6.61
C PRO A 75 16.05 3.36 -5.71
N GLY A 76 17.34 3.57 -5.48
CA GLY A 76 18.16 2.74 -4.60
C GLY A 76 18.01 3.02 -3.11
N THR A 77 17.52 4.20 -2.73
CA THR A 77 17.31 4.56 -1.31
C THR A 77 16.16 3.77 -0.74
N GLN A 78 16.34 3.18 0.43
CA GLN A 78 15.32 2.45 1.17
C GLN A 78 14.73 3.31 2.28
N PHE A 79 13.43 3.17 2.51
CA PHE A 79 12.71 3.96 3.51
C PHE A 79 12.19 3.07 4.62
N LEU A 80 12.61 3.37 5.84
CA LEU A 80 12.14 2.75 7.07
C LEU A 80 11.23 3.73 7.79
N MET A 81 9.92 3.44 7.79
CA MET A 81 8.98 4.26 8.55
C MET A 81 9.28 4.18 10.04
N PHE A 82 9.26 5.31 10.73
CA PHE A 82 9.42 5.39 12.18
C PHE A 82 8.40 6.36 12.74
N THR A 83 7.25 5.83 13.20
CA THR A 83 6.07 6.65 13.48
C THR A 83 5.23 6.12 14.65
N VAL A 84 4.31 6.93 15.14
CA VAL A 84 3.30 6.51 16.12
C VAL A 84 2.09 5.83 15.49
N TYR A 85 1.90 5.97 14.18
CA TYR A 85 0.74 5.42 13.48
C TYR A 85 0.86 3.92 13.27
N GLU A 86 -0.20 3.20 13.62
CA GLU A 86 -0.32 1.76 13.41
C GLU A 86 -1.68 1.36 12.79
N ASN A 87 -2.44 2.31 12.26
CA ASN A 87 -3.70 2.04 11.57
C ASN A 87 -3.45 1.50 10.16
N ASP A 88 -4.35 0.61 9.72
CA ASP A 88 -4.20 -0.18 8.49
C ASP A 88 -4.01 0.70 7.25
N ASP A 89 -4.78 1.80 7.12
CA ASP A 89 -4.71 2.71 5.97
C ASP A 89 -3.32 3.35 5.83
N LYS A 90 -2.74 3.86 6.94
CA LYS A 90 -1.44 4.52 6.91
C LYS A 90 -0.28 3.55 6.66
N VAL A 91 -0.38 2.33 7.19
CA VAL A 91 0.60 1.28 6.92
C VAL A 91 0.60 0.91 5.43
N LEU A 92 -0.58 0.68 4.85
CA LEU A 92 -0.72 0.35 3.44
C LEU A 92 -0.24 1.50 2.54
N GLU A 93 -0.66 2.74 2.84
CA GLU A 93 -0.29 3.94 2.08
C GLU A 93 1.23 4.16 2.06
N ALA A 94 1.92 3.95 3.20
CA ALA A 94 3.36 4.08 3.29
C ALA A 94 4.10 3.04 2.43
N LEU A 95 3.66 1.78 2.46
CA LEU A 95 4.26 0.71 1.66
C LEU A 95 4.01 0.90 0.16
N GLN A 96 2.81 1.34 -0.23
CA GLN A 96 2.50 1.69 -1.61
C GLN A 96 3.33 2.89 -2.10
N ALA A 97 3.68 3.82 -1.22
CA ALA A 97 4.58 4.92 -1.53
C ALA A 97 6.04 4.49 -1.75
N GLY A 98 6.41 3.28 -1.35
CA GLY A 98 7.74 2.71 -1.52
C GLY A 98 8.55 2.56 -0.22
N ALA A 99 7.91 2.66 0.95
CA ALA A 99 8.55 2.25 2.20
C ALA A 99 8.81 0.74 2.20
N THR A 100 9.97 0.34 2.66
CA THR A 100 10.43 -1.06 2.67
C THR A 100 10.49 -1.66 4.07
N GLY A 101 10.31 -0.85 5.11
CA GLY A 101 10.18 -1.28 6.50
C GLY A 101 9.27 -0.35 7.30
N TYR A 102 8.81 -0.83 8.46
CA TYR A 102 7.85 -0.09 9.30
C TYR A 102 8.05 -0.34 10.78
N LEU A 103 8.51 0.66 11.51
CA LEU A 103 8.72 0.64 12.95
C LEU A 103 7.82 1.65 13.65
N LEU A 104 7.42 1.31 14.85
CA LEU A 104 6.71 2.23 15.74
C LEU A 104 7.72 2.97 16.63
N LYS A 105 7.43 4.23 16.99
CA LYS A 105 8.29 5.05 17.88
C LYS A 105 8.51 4.45 19.27
N ARG A 106 7.74 3.41 19.65
CA ARG A 106 7.95 2.60 20.86
C ARG A 106 8.97 1.45 20.70
N THR A 107 9.53 1.29 19.50
CA THR A 107 10.57 0.27 19.23
C THR A 107 11.82 0.59 20.01
N LYS A 108 12.42 -0.44 20.61
CA LYS A 108 13.65 -0.29 21.41
C LYS A 108 14.83 0.13 20.53
N PRO A 109 15.78 0.92 21.08
CA PRO A 109 16.94 1.40 20.32
C PRO A 109 17.73 0.28 19.63
N GLU A 110 17.98 -0.83 20.28
CA GLU A 110 18.72 -1.97 19.72
C GLU A 110 18.00 -2.55 18.49
N GLN A 111 16.66 -2.63 18.55
CA GLN A 111 15.84 -3.12 17.45
C GLN A 111 15.80 -2.16 16.26
N ILE A 112 15.94 -0.85 16.50
CA ILE A 112 16.05 0.13 15.42
C ILE A 112 17.35 -0.09 14.65
N LEU A 113 18.48 -0.27 15.34
CA LEU A 113 19.77 -0.55 14.71
C LEU A 113 19.75 -1.86 13.91
N GLU A 114 19.21 -2.94 14.50
CA GLU A 114 19.04 -4.23 13.82
C GLU A 114 18.17 -4.08 12.56
N SER A 115 17.06 -3.32 12.65
CA SER A 115 16.17 -3.08 11.52
C SER A 115 16.84 -2.30 10.38
N ILE A 116 17.69 -1.34 10.68
CA ILE A 116 18.48 -0.62 9.66
C ILE A 116 19.40 -1.62 8.93
N LYS A 117 20.09 -2.49 9.67
CA LYS A 117 20.98 -3.49 9.10
C LYS A 117 20.24 -4.55 8.30
N GLU A 118 19.11 -5.04 8.82
CA GLU A 118 18.22 -5.97 8.11
C GLU A 118 17.72 -5.37 6.79
N LEU A 119 17.28 -4.13 6.81
CA LEU A 119 16.80 -3.43 5.62
C LEU A 119 17.90 -3.31 4.57
N ASN A 120 19.12 -2.98 4.96
CA ASN A 120 20.26 -2.89 4.04
C ASN A 120 20.62 -4.24 3.40
N GLN A 121 20.30 -5.35 4.03
CA GLN A 121 20.47 -6.72 3.52
C GLN A 121 19.31 -7.18 2.62
N GLY A 122 18.33 -6.31 2.36
CA GLY A 122 17.16 -6.62 1.54
C GLY A 122 15.98 -7.21 2.32
N GLY A 123 16.03 -7.20 3.65
CA GLY A 123 14.91 -7.55 4.52
C GLY A 123 13.81 -6.49 4.51
N SER A 124 12.75 -6.76 5.23
CA SER A 124 11.61 -5.83 5.41
C SER A 124 11.20 -5.79 6.90
N PRO A 125 11.99 -5.09 7.73
CA PRO A 125 11.77 -5.06 9.16
C PRO A 125 10.43 -4.42 9.51
N MET A 126 9.63 -5.15 10.28
CA MET A 126 8.36 -4.65 10.82
C MET A 126 7.94 -5.45 12.04
N SER A 127 7.17 -4.83 12.94
CA SER A 127 6.63 -5.55 14.09
C SER A 127 5.64 -6.64 13.63
N SER A 128 5.54 -7.72 14.41
CA SER A 128 4.58 -8.81 14.13
C SER A 128 3.13 -8.31 14.01
N ASN A 129 2.79 -7.22 14.72
CA ASN A 129 1.48 -6.59 14.62
C ASN A 129 1.26 -5.94 13.24
N ILE A 130 2.24 -5.19 12.74
CA ILE A 130 2.20 -4.56 11.41
C ILE A 130 2.14 -5.64 10.31
N ALA A 131 2.96 -6.68 10.40
CA ALA A 131 2.93 -7.79 9.45
C ALA A 131 1.56 -8.50 9.42
N ARG A 132 0.95 -8.73 10.58
CA ARG A 132 -0.41 -9.31 10.67
C ARG A 132 -1.48 -8.41 10.05
N LYS A 133 -1.40 -7.09 10.25
CA LYS A 133 -2.31 -6.12 9.62
C LYS A 133 -2.23 -6.19 8.10
N LEU A 134 -1.03 -6.22 7.54
CA LEU A 134 -0.82 -6.38 6.10
C LEU A 134 -1.44 -7.67 5.56
N LEU A 135 -1.22 -8.80 6.23
CA LEU A 135 -1.85 -10.06 5.86
C LEU A 135 -3.38 -9.95 5.85
N ASN A 136 -3.97 -9.29 6.84
CA ASN A 136 -5.42 -9.09 6.89
C ASN A 136 -5.94 -8.19 5.76
N ILE A 137 -5.21 -7.13 5.41
CA ILE A 137 -5.54 -6.26 4.28
C ILE A 137 -5.55 -7.08 3.00
N PHE A 138 -4.49 -7.83 2.69
CA PHE A 138 -4.40 -8.67 1.49
C PHE A 138 -5.47 -9.77 1.44
N LEU A 139 -5.79 -10.38 2.59
CA LEU A 139 -6.85 -11.40 2.66
C LEU A 139 -8.24 -10.80 2.42
N ASN A 140 -8.47 -9.58 2.90
CA ASN A 140 -9.73 -8.88 2.71
C ASN A 140 -9.87 -8.35 1.27
N GLU A 141 -8.81 -7.83 0.66
CA GLU A 141 -8.80 -7.46 -0.76
C GLU A 141 -9.09 -8.68 -1.66
N LYS A 142 -8.45 -9.84 -1.39
CA LYS A 142 -8.77 -11.08 -2.11
C LYS A 142 -10.20 -11.55 -1.93
N LYS A 143 -10.81 -11.30 -0.78
CA LYS A 143 -12.23 -11.61 -0.53
C LYS A 143 -13.14 -10.60 -1.25
N ALA A 144 -12.79 -9.32 -1.28
CA ALA A 144 -13.52 -8.29 -1.99
C ALA A 144 -13.47 -8.53 -3.51
N THR A 145 -12.30 -8.74 -4.10
CA THR A 145 -12.14 -9.04 -5.52
C THR A 145 -12.85 -10.34 -5.93
N LYS A 146 -12.90 -11.37 -5.05
CA LYS A 146 -13.67 -12.58 -5.29
C LYS A 146 -15.18 -12.37 -5.19
N LYS A 147 -15.62 -11.40 -4.37
CA LYS A 147 -17.04 -11.01 -4.24
C LYS A 147 -17.49 -10.12 -5.40
N GLU A 148 -16.59 -9.32 -5.95
CA GLU A 148 -16.82 -8.45 -7.12
C GLU A 148 -16.69 -9.21 -8.45
N ALA A 149 -15.98 -10.34 -8.49
CA ALA A 149 -15.91 -11.17 -9.67
C ALA A 149 -17.25 -11.87 -9.94
N LEU A 150 -17.69 -11.82 -11.19
CA LEU A 150 -18.87 -12.58 -11.61
C LEU A 150 -18.57 -14.08 -11.48
N SER A 151 -19.54 -14.84 -10.95
CA SER A 151 -19.48 -16.30 -11.01
C SER A 151 -19.63 -16.80 -12.46
N ASP A 152 -19.26 -18.05 -12.72
CA ASP A 152 -19.42 -18.65 -14.06
C ASP A 152 -20.86 -18.51 -14.56
N ARG A 153 -21.83 -18.70 -13.67
CA ARG A 153 -23.25 -18.59 -13.99
C ARG A 153 -23.68 -17.14 -14.28
N GLU A 154 -23.15 -16.18 -13.56
CA GLU A 154 -23.39 -14.76 -13.82
C GLU A 154 -22.73 -14.31 -15.14
N ASN A 155 -21.54 -14.84 -15.47
CA ASN A 155 -20.89 -14.61 -16.76
C ASN A 155 -21.72 -15.18 -17.93
N GLU A 156 -22.25 -16.39 -17.80
CA GLU A 156 -23.15 -16.98 -18.81
C GLU A 156 -24.40 -16.12 -19.03
N VAL A 157 -25.03 -15.67 -17.94
CA VAL A 157 -26.21 -14.78 -18.01
C VAL A 157 -25.86 -13.46 -18.69
N LEU A 158 -24.71 -12.85 -18.33
CA LEU A 158 -24.26 -11.59 -18.91
C LEU A 158 -23.93 -11.72 -20.40
N GLN A 159 -23.32 -12.83 -20.80
CA GLN A 159 -23.02 -13.12 -22.20
C GLN A 159 -24.32 -13.20 -23.03
N LEU A 160 -25.29 -14.01 -22.59
CA LEU A 160 -26.57 -14.13 -23.28
C LEU A 160 -27.36 -12.81 -23.31
N LEU A 161 -27.20 -11.99 -22.28
CA LEU A 161 -27.74 -10.63 -22.24
C LEU A 161 -27.08 -9.74 -23.28
N ALA A 162 -25.76 -9.82 -23.47
CA ALA A 162 -24.97 -9.09 -24.46
C ALA A 162 -25.31 -9.56 -25.89
N ASP A 163 -25.60 -10.86 -26.08
CA ASP A 163 -26.10 -11.42 -27.34
C ASP A 163 -27.54 -10.97 -27.69
N GLY A 164 -28.15 -10.15 -26.86
CA GLY A 164 -29.47 -9.54 -27.13
C GLY A 164 -30.67 -10.31 -26.62
N LEU A 165 -30.50 -11.47 -25.97
CA LEU A 165 -31.61 -12.30 -25.52
C LEU A 165 -32.48 -11.60 -24.46
N LEU A 166 -33.78 -11.87 -24.51
CA LEU A 166 -34.72 -11.47 -23.45
C LEU A 166 -34.60 -12.38 -22.23
N TYR A 167 -34.99 -11.90 -21.05
CA TYR A 167 -34.90 -12.64 -19.79
C TYR A 167 -35.61 -14.02 -19.83
N LYS A 168 -36.69 -14.11 -20.58
CA LYS A 168 -37.42 -15.40 -20.81
C LYS A 168 -36.60 -16.37 -21.67
N GLU A 169 -35.89 -15.85 -22.67
CA GLU A 169 -35.05 -16.64 -23.54
C GLU A 169 -33.81 -17.14 -22.83
N ILE A 170 -33.21 -16.28 -21.99
CA ILE A 170 -32.10 -16.65 -21.11
C ILE A 170 -32.54 -17.75 -20.13
N ALA A 171 -33.74 -17.62 -19.52
CA ALA A 171 -34.29 -18.61 -18.62
C ALA A 171 -34.44 -19.97 -19.31
N ASN A 172 -35.01 -20.00 -20.51
CA ASN A 172 -35.15 -21.21 -21.30
C ASN A 172 -33.81 -21.80 -21.71
N ARG A 173 -32.88 -20.98 -22.18
CA ARG A 173 -31.55 -21.42 -22.64
C ARG A 173 -30.71 -22.05 -21.52
N LEU A 174 -30.84 -21.52 -20.32
CA LEU A 174 -30.09 -21.95 -19.15
C LEU A 174 -30.85 -22.96 -18.26
N TYR A 175 -32.06 -23.35 -18.64
CA TYR A 175 -32.94 -24.26 -17.90
C TYR A 175 -33.17 -23.81 -16.45
N ILE A 176 -33.42 -22.51 -16.23
CA ILE A 176 -33.68 -21.91 -14.91
C ILE A 176 -34.96 -21.05 -14.92
N GLY A 177 -35.47 -20.76 -13.73
CA GLY A 177 -36.67 -19.93 -13.59
C GLY A 177 -36.41 -18.45 -13.98
N HIS A 178 -37.41 -17.78 -14.52
CA HIS A 178 -37.33 -16.34 -14.84
C HIS A 178 -36.97 -15.47 -13.62
N GLY A 179 -37.41 -15.85 -12.41
CA GLY A 179 -37.00 -15.18 -11.17
C GLY A 179 -35.50 -15.33 -10.87
N THR A 180 -34.94 -16.51 -11.18
CA THR A 180 -33.49 -16.79 -11.01
C THR A 180 -32.66 -15.94 -11.94
N VAL A 181 -33.10 -15.74 -13.20
CA VAL A 181 -32.41 -14.83 -14.14
C VAL A 181 -32.40 -13.40 -13.58
N ARG A 182 -33.53 -12.92 -13.06
CA ARG A 182 -33.59 -11.59 -12.42
C ARG A 182 -32.64 -11.46 -11.24
N GLN A 183 -32.53 -12.50 -10.41
CA GLN A 183 -31.60 -12.50 -9.27
C GLN A 183 -30.15 -12.45 -9.74
N HIS A 184 -29.79 -13.24 -10.76
CA HIS A 184 -28.45 -13.15 -11.35
C HIS A 184 -28.16 -11.76 -11.91
N LEU A 185 -29.09 -11.14 -12.62
CA LEU A 185 -28.93 -9.80 -13.16
C LEU A 185 -28.76 -8.73 -12.07
N HIS A 186 -29.53 -8.85 -10.99
CA HIS A 186 -29.37 -7.97 -9.83
C HIS A 186 -27.95 -8.08 -9.26
N ASN A 187 -27.47 -9.28 -9.00
CA ASN A 187 -26.11 -9.53 -8.51
C ASN A 187 -25.02 -9.06 -9.50
N ILE A 188 -25.25 -9.24 -10.80
CA ILE A 188 -24.35 -8.75 -11.85
C ILE A 188 -24.28 -7.22 -11.81
N TYR A 189 -25.41 -6.53 -11.71
CA TYR A 189 -25.44 -5.07 -11.67
C TYR A 189 -24.75 -4.51 -10.43
N GLU A 190 -24.96 -5.14 -9.27
CA GLU A 190 -24.23 -4.78 -8.06
C GLU A 190 -22.73 -4.98 -8.21
N LYS A 191 -22.28 -6.16 -8.68
CA LYS A 191 -20.86 -6.50 -8.85
C LYS A 191 -20.14 -5.66 -9.91
N LEU A 192 -20.85 -5.22 -10.95
CA LEU A 192 -20.33 -4.37 -12.02
C LEU A 192 -20.48 -2.87 -11.73
N HIS A 193 -21.15 -2.50 -10.62
CA HIS A 193 -21.48 -1.11 -10.29
C HIS A 193 -22.21 -0.41 -11.44
N VAL A 194 -23.24 -1.04 -11.99
CA VAL A 194 -24.08 -0.53 -13.08
C VAL A 194 -25.56 -0.57 -12.70
N ASN A 195 -26.38 0.30 -13.32
CA ASN A 195 -27.78 0.44 -12.92
C ASN A 195 -28.78 -0.15 -13.93
N ASN A 196 -28.34 -0.52 -15.14
CA ASN A 196 -29.22 -1.00 -16.19
C ASN A 196 -28.52 -1.95 -17.17
N ARG A 197 -29.36 -2.57 -18.04
CA ARG A 197 -28.91 -3.52 -19.07
C ARG A 197 -27.84 -2.93 -19.99
N THR A 198 -28.02 -1.72 -20.46
CA THR A 198 -27.13 -1.09 -21.45
C THR A 198 -25.74 -0.89 -20.86
N GLU A 199 -25.67 -0.41 -19.63
CA GLU A 199 -24.40 -0.26 -18.91
C GLU A 199 -23.71 -1.60 -18.68
N ALA A 200 -24.47 -2.65 -18.29
CA ALA A 200 -23.91 -3.97 -18.08
C ALA A 200 -23.34 -4.58 -19.36
N VAL A 201 -24.02 -4.44 -20.47
CA VAL A 201 -23.59 -4.92 -21.79
C VAL A 201 -22.35 -4.15 -22.27
N ASN A 202 -22.33 -2.83 -22.15
CA ASN A 202 -21.15 -2.02 -22.47
C ASN A 202 -19.93 -2.41 -21.63
N ARG A 203 -20.14 -2.71 -20.34
CA ARG A 203 -19.08 -3.17 -19.46
C ARG A 203 -18.55 -4.54 -19.85
N TYR A 204 -19.39 -5.40 -20.40
CA TYR A 204 -19.00 -6.71 -20.95
C TYR A 204 -18.06 -6.55 -22.14
N PHE A 205 -18.41 -5.72 -23.12
CA PHE A 205 -17.59 -5.50 -24.32
C PHE A 205 -16.28 -4.75 -24.05
N ASN A 206 -16.21 -3.93 -23.01
CA ASN A 206 -14.98 -3.22 -22.63
C ASN A 206 -14.01 -4.07 -21.76
N ARG A 207 -14.32 -5.35 -21.51
CA ARG A 207 -13.46 -6.29 -20.81
C ARG A 207 -12.59 -7.17 -21.73
N GLY A 208 -12.74 -7.02 -23.03
CA GLY A 208 -11.97 -7.75 -24.06
C GLY A 208 -10.71 -7.02 -24.51
#